data_1b280b4c97bd121d519126636e891c01
#
_entry.id   1b280b4c97bd121d519126636e891c01
#
_cell.length_a   1.000
_cell.length_b   1.000
_cell.length_c   1.000
_cell.angle_alpha   90.00
_cell.angle_beta   90.00
_cell.angle_gamma   90.00
#
_symmetry.space_group_name_H-M   'P 1'
#
loop_
_entity.id
_entity.type
_entity.pdbx_description
1 polymer ?
#
loop_
_entity_poly.entity_id
_entity_poly.type
_entity_poly.pdbx_seq_one_letter_code
_entity_poly.pdbx_strand_id
1 'polypeptide(L)'
;LASITASGFAVLYMDKLNALVGRYRGEAHEDEMVGYYPLCAFGENRVAASIDTALHAFLPFPHVDHLHPDWAIALAASANGRQKLDEFNKKYGRRIVWVPWQRPGFELALMLRKAVEATPGCDGIVLGGHGLFTWGGTQQDAYVTSIKTIDQMGEFVQDHEKRAGRPL
;
A
#
# COMPACT_ATOMS: atom_id res chain seq x y z
N LEU A 1 -10.72 15.28 5.46
CA LEU A 1 -9.99 15.33 4.16
C LEU A 1 -10.77 15.99 3.02
N ALA A 2 -11.98 16.53 3.29
CA ALA A 2 -12.82 17.13 2.24
C ALA A 2 -12.19 18.38 1.56
N SER A 3 -11.17 18.99 2.14
CA SER A 3 -10.49 20.17 1.61
C SER A 3 -9.00 20.15 1.96
N ILE A 4 -8.25 19.21 1.38
CA ILE A 4 -6.80 19.20 1.53
C ILE A 4 -6.16 20.27 0.63
N THR A 5 -5.18 20.99 1.18
CA THR A 5 -4.36 21.96 0.45
C THR A 5 -2.90 21.51 0.50
N ALA A 6 -2.03 22.15 -0.31
CA ALA A 6 -0.61 21.83 -0.33
C ALA A 6 0.05 21.92 1.06
N SER A 7 -0.42 22.83 1.93
CA SER A 7 0.07 22.94 3.31
C SER A 7 -0.38 21.82 4.24
N GLY A 8 -1.31 20.97 3.81
CA GLY A 8 -1.80 19.82 4.58
C GLY A 8 -0.95 18.56 4.42
N PHE A 9 0.07 18.57 3.58
CA PHE A 9 0.96 17.43 3.39
C PHE A 9 2.13 17.44 4.37
N ALA A 10 2.47 16.26 4.90
CA ALA A 10 3.72 16.04 5.62
C ALA A 10 4.86 15.93 4.59
N VAL A 11 5.75 16.91 4.58
CA VAL A 11 6.91 16.95 3.66
C VAL A 11 8.15 16.51 4.42
N LEU A 12 8.84 15.49 3.93
CA LEU A 12 9.92 14.82 4.63
C LEU A 12 11.15 14.65 3.75
N TYR A 13 12.34 14.66 4.37
CA TYR A 13 13.60 14.27 3.71
C TYR A 13 13.65 12.75 3.56
N MET A 14 13.67 12.26 2.33
CA MET A 14 13.71 10.83 2.01
C MET A 14 14.99 10.12 2.47
N ASP A 15 16.12 10.80 2.39
CA ASP A 15 17.41 10.29 2.88
C ASP A 15 17.39 10.04 4.38
N LYS A 16 16.78 10.95 5.16
CA LYS A 16 16.61 10.78 6.60
C LYS A 16 15.66 9.64 6.92
N LEU A 17 14.52 9.51 6.19
CA LEU A 17 13.61 8.39 6.37
C LEU A 17 14.28 7.04 6.08
N ASN A 18 15.03 6.95 4.99
CA ASN A 18 15.77 5.74 4.65
C ASN A 18 16.85 5.40 5.70
N ALA A 19 17.50 6.40 6.30
CA ALA A 19 18.48 6.18 7.36
C ALA A 19 17.85 5.56 8.63
N LEU A 20 16.54 5.71 8.84
CA LEU A 20 15.84 5.09 9.98
C LEU A 20 15.87 3.56 9.93
N VAL A 21 16.05 2.95 8.76
CA VAL A 21 16.19 1.49 8.63
C VAL A 21 17.33 0.97 9.52
N GLY A 22 18.44 1.70 9.59
CA GLY A 22 19.57 1.35 10.47
C GLY A 22 19.30 1.52 11.97
N ARG A 23 18.19 2.17 12.35
CA ARG A 23 17.78 2.34 13.74
C ARG A 23 16.69 1.37 14.18
N TYR A 24 16.04 0.69 13.24
CA TYR A 24 14.97 -0.23 13.54
C TYR A 24 15.50 -1.49 14.26
N ARG A 25 14.91 -1.79 15.41
CA ARG A 25 15.32 -2.88 16.30
C ARG A 25 14.34 -4.05 16.35
N GLY A 26 13.42 -4.11 15.39
CA GLY A 26 12.39 -5.14 15.30
C GLY A 26 11.05 -4.73 15.93
N GLU A 27 10.06 -5.59 15.78
CA GLU A 27 8.63 -5.32 16.10
C GLU A 27 8.38 -4.81 17.52
N ALA A 28 9.16 -5.27 18.51
CA ALA A 28 9.04 -4.79 19.89
C ALA A 28 9.33 -3.29 20.05
N HIS A 29 9.95 -2.67 19.05
CA HIS A 29 10.35 -1.27 19.02
C HIS A 29 9.66 -0.48 17.89
N GLU A 30 8.58 -1.03 17.34
CA GLU A 30 7.83 -0.47 16.22
C GLU A 30 7.38 0.97 16.52
N ASP A 31 6.78 1.21 17.68
CA ASP A 31 6.21 2.50 18.05
C ASP A 31 7.27 3.60 18.20
N GLU A 32 8.52 3.25 18.47
CA GLU A 32 9.63 4.21 18.54
C GLU A 32 9.89 4.87 17.17
N MET A 33 9.64 4.14 16.09
CA MET A 33 9.94 4.62 14.73
C MET A 33 9.09 5.83 14.34
N VAL A 34 7.83 5.88 14.75
CA VAL A 34 6.94 7.03 14.54
C VAL A 34 7.50 8.28 15.24
N GLY A 35 8.11 8.11 16.42
CA GLY A 35 8.75 9.18 17.17
C GLY A 35 9.94 9.83 16.43
N TYR A 36 10.53 9.16 15.46
CA TYR A 36 11.62 9.71 14.65
C TYR A 36 11.17 10.51 13.43
N TYR A 37 9.92 10.38 12.97
CA TYR A 37 9.45 11.09 11.77
C TYR A 37 9.55 12.62 11.86
N PRO A 38 9.29 13.27 13.01
CA PRO A 38 9.49 14.71 13.13
C PRO A 38 10.94 15.17 12.83
N LEU A 39 11.94 14.32 13.07
CA LEU A 39 13.35 14.60 12.75
C LEU A 39 13.64 14.53 11.25
N CYS A 40 12.74 13.96 10.49
CA CYS A 40 12.80 13.87 9.04
C CYS A 40 12.05 15.01 8.33
N ALA A 41 11.35 15.89 9.06
CA ALA A 41 10.56 16.96 8.48
C ALA A 41 11.40 17.90 7.61
N PHE A 42 10.85 18.29 6.46
CA PHE A 42 11.46 19.24 5.53
C PHE A 42 11.13 20.68 5.97
N GLY A 43 12.16 21.47 6.18
CA GLY A 43 12.02 22.87 6.57
C GLY A 43 11.20 23.04 7.87
N GLU A 44 10.26 23.98 7.85
CA GLU A 44 9.37 24.26 8.98
C GLU A 44 8.04 23.51 8.92
N ASN A 45 7.94 22.47 8.06
CA ASN A 45 6.71 21.68 7.96
C ASN A 45 6.42 20.99 9.30
N ARG A 46 5.22 21.26 9.85
CA ARG A 46 4.77 20.75 11.15
C ARG A 46 3.60 19.76 11.02
N VAL A 47 3.23 19.39 9.82
CA VAL A 47 2.20 18.37 9.59
C VAL A 47 2.74 17.03 10.09
N ALA A 48 2.00 16.39 10.98
CA ALA A 48 2.38 15.10 11.54
C ALA A 48 2.40 14.04 10.43
N ALA A 49 3.51 13.35 10.30
CA ALA A 49 3.61 12.19 9.40
C ALA A 49 2.80 11.01 9.96
N SER A 50 2.10 10.30 9.07
CA SER A 50 1.31 9.12 9.41
C SER A 50 2.21 7.94 9.80
N ILE A 51 1.64 6.97 10.52
CA ILE A 51 2.26 5.66 10.74
C ILE A 51 2.57 4.96 9.40
N ASP A 52 1.79 5.24 8.35
CA ASP A 52 1.98 4.69 7.00
C ASP A 52 3.10 5.37 6.21
N THR A 53 3.76 6.37 6.77
CA THR A 53 4.83 7.12 6.08
C THR A 53 5.91 6.20 5.51
N ALA A 54 6.38 5.24 6.29
CA ALA A 54 7.41 4.29 5.84
C ALA A 54 6.91 3.38 4.72
N LEU A 55 5.60 3.03 4.71
CA LEU A 55 5.00 2.19 3.69
C LEU A 55 5.10 2.82 2.29
N HIS A 56 4.95 4.15 2.21
CA HIS A 56 5.15 4.89 0.97
C HIS A 56 6.63 5.10 0.67
N ALA A 57 7.41 5.48 1.69
CA ALA A 57 8.80 5.91 1.52
C ALA A 57 9.74 4.79 1.06
N PHE A 58 9.48 3.53 1.43
CA PHE A 58 10.38 2.42 1.13
C PHE A 58 10.07 1.70 -0.18
N LEU A 59 8.96 2.03 -0.83
CA LEU A 59 8.67 1.57 -2.17
C LEU A 59 9.47 2.38 -3.20
N PRO A 60 10.15 1.72 -4.16
CA PRO A 60 11.08 2.39 -5.08
C PRO A 60 10.35 3.04 -6.27
N PHE A 61 9.25 3.74 -6.00
CA PHE A 61 8.42 4.38 -7.01
C PHE A 61 8.18 5.85 -6.68
N PRO A 62 8.14 6.75 -7.69
CA PRO A 62 7.99 8.18 -7.45
C PRO A 62 6.60 8.58 -6.96
N HIS A 63 5.56 7.82 -7.32
CA HIS A 63 4.17 8.07 -6.94
C HIS A 63 3.53 6.78 -6.49
N VAL A 64 3.12 6.72 -5.23
CA VAL A 64 2.55 5.55 -4.59
C VAL A 64 1.21 5.91 -3.96
N ASP A 65 0.17 5.19 -4.34
CA ASP A 65 -1.16 5.28 -3.74
C ASP A 65 -1.37 4.12 -2.78
N HIS A 66 -1.90 4.42 -1.58
CA HIS A 66 -2.42 3.44 -0.64
C HIS A 66 -3.90 3.71 -0.38
N LEU A 67 -4.73 2.73 -0.67
CA LEU A 67 -6.18 2.86 -0.64
C LEU A 67 -6.83 1.64 0.03
N HIS A 68 -8.02 1.87 0.63
CA HIS A 68 -8.86 0.83 1.23
C HIS A 68 -10.20 0.70 0.49
N PRO A 69 -10.23 0.41 -0.82
CA PRO A 69 -11.47 0.28 -1.56
C PRO A 69 -12.19 -1.01 -1.20
N ASP A 70 -13.52 -0.97 -1.15
CA ASP A 70 -14.36 -2.10 -0.72
C ASP A 70 -14.03 -3.41 -1.44
N TRP A 71 -13.79 -3.34 -2.75
CA TRP A 71 -13.47 -4.52 -3.55
C TRP A 71 -12.11 -5.14 -3.23
N ALA A 72 -11.09 -4.30 -2.97
CA ALA A 72 -9.80 -4.80 -2.54
C ALA A 72 -9.87 -5.38 -1.12
N ILE A 73 -10.63 -4.75 -0.22
CA ILE A 73 -10.86 -5.26 1.13
C ILE A 73 -11.63 -6.59 1.09
N ALA A 74 -12.68 -6.71 0.28
CA ALA A 74 -13.42 -7.96 0.14
C ALA A 74 -12.51 -9.13 -0.28
N LEU A 75 -11.59 -8.87 -1.23
CA LEU A 75 -10.60 -9.85 -1.64
C LEU A 75 -9.55 -10.10 -0.53
N ALA A 76 -9.01 -9.05 0.06
CA ALA A 76 -7.96 -9.11 1.07
C ALA A 76 -8.40 -9.79 2.38
N ALA A 77 -9.68 -9.65 2.76
CA ALA A 77 -10.26 -10.22 3.98
C ALA A 77 -10.85 -11.62 3.78
N SER A 78 -10.96 -12.11 2.55
CA SER A 78 -11.52 -13.44 2.30
C SER A 78 -10.56 -14.55 2.77
N ALA A 79 -11.11 -15.66 3.27
CA ALA A 79 -10.34 -16.80 3.79
C ALA A 79 -9.34 -17.38 2.76
N ASN A 80 -9.67 -17.27 1.46
CA ASN A 80 -8.82 -17.72 0.36
C ASN A 80 -8.31 -16.54 -0.51
N GLY A 81 -8.15 -15.35 0.09
CA GLY A 81 -7.79 -14.10 -0.59
C GLY A 81 -6.54 -14.23 -1.45
N ARG A 82 -5.49 -14.87 -0.93
CA ARG A 82 -4.26 -15.10 -1.70
C ARG A 82 -4.52 -15.91 -2.98
N GLN A 83 -5.25 -17.01 -2.88
CA GLN A 83 -5.61 -17.83 -4.05
C GLN A 83 -6.47 -17.03 -5.03
N LYS A 84 -7.42 -16.24 -4.52
CA LYS A 84 -8.27 -15.36 -5.34
C LYS A 84 -7.47 -14.27 -6.05
N LEU A 85 -6.44 -13.75 -5.42
CA LEU A 85 -5.53 -12.80 -6.06
C LEU A 85 -4.75 -13.46 -7.22
N ASP A 86 -4.32 -14.71 -7.07
CA ASP A 86 -3.66 -15.46 -8.15
C ASP A 86 -4.61 -15.66 -9.34
N GLU A 87 -5.89 -16.00 -9.07
CA GLU A 87 -6.95 -16.11 -10.10
C GLU A 87 -7.20 -14.74 -10.78
N PHE A 88 -7.26 -13.67 -10.01
CA PHE A 88 -7.39 -12.29 -10.48
C PHE A 88 -6.23 -11.90 -11.41
N ASN A 89 -4.99 -12.11 -10.96
CA ASN A 89 -3.80 -11.82 -11.73
C ASN A 89 -3.81 -12.54 -13.07
N LYS A 90 -4.17 -13.81 -13.07
CA LYS A 90 -4.30 -14.63 -14.30
C LYS A 90 -5.38 -14.09 -15.23
N LYS A 91 -6.55 -13.71 -14.69
CA LYS A 91 -7.68 -13.23 -15.48
C LYS A 91 -7.38 -11.90 -16.18
N TYR A 92 -6.74 -10.97 -15.48
CA TYR A 92 -6.52 -9.60 -15.96
C TYR A 92 -5.10 -9.32 -16.46
N GLY A 93 -4.22 -10.33 -16.47
CA GLY A 93 -2.82 -10.18 -16.86
C GLY A 93 -2.05 -9.26 -15.91
N ARG A 94 -2.43 -9.25 -14.62
CA ARG A 94 -1.79 -8.44 -13.60
C ARG A 94 -0.69 -9.19 -12.85
N ARG A 95 0.13 -8.44 -12.16
CA ARG A 95 1.22 -8.95 -11.30
C ARG A 95 1.16 -8.29 -9.93
N ILE A 96 0.00 -8.40 -9.27
CA ILE A 96 -0.20 -7.86 -7.93
C ILE A 96 0.30 -8.89 -6.92
N VAL A 97 1.12 -8.45 -5.99
CA VAL A 97 1.75 -9.29 -4.97
C VAL A 97 0.87 -9.36 -3.73
N TRP A 98 0.80 -10.53 -3.11
CA TRP A 98 0.18 -10.70 -1.79
C TRP A 98 1.22 -10.54 -0.70
N VAL A 99 0.95 -9.61 0.24
CA VAL A 99 1.68 -9.51 1.50
C VAL A 99 0.73 -9.93 2.63
N PRO A 100 1.11 -10.89 3.49
CA PRO A 100 0.25 -11.32 4.60
C PRO A 100 0.01 -10.15 5.56
N TRP A 101 -1.05 -10.31 6.38
CA TRP A 101 -1.35 -9.30 7.38
C TRP A 101 -0.17 -9.05 8.30
N GLN A 102 0.11 -7.79 8.51
CA GLN A 102 1.04 -7.26 9.48
C GLN A 102 0.46 -5.95 10.01
N ARG A 103 0.73 -5.65 11.27
CA ARG A 103 0.40 -4.36 11.86
C ARG A 103 0.96 -3.23 11.00
N PRO A 104 0.17 -2.19 10.65
CA PRO A 104 0.69 -1.01 9.95
C PRO A 104 1.86 -0.37 10.69
N GLY A 105 2.96 -0.10 9.98
CA GLY A 105 4.14 0.51 10.56
C GLY A 105 5.43 0.15 9.81
N PHE A 106 6.53 0.25 10.52
CA PHE A 106 7.87 0.15 9.93
C PHE A 106 8.20 -1.26 9.43
N GLU A 107 7.82 -2.31 10.20
CA GLU A 107 8.01 -3.70 9.79
C GLU A 107 7.25 -4.01 8.50
N LEU A 108 5.97 -3.62 8.44
CA LEU A 108 5.19 -3.79 7.21
C LEU A 108 5.86 -3.08 6.03
N ALA A 109 6.40 -1.87 6.22
CA ALA A 109 7.10 -1.15 5.18
C ALA A 109 8.33 -1.92 4.63
N LEU A 110 9.09 -2.56 5.51
CA LEU A 110 10.20 -3.43 5.11
C LEU A 110 9.73 -4.67 4.37
N MET A 111 8.59 -5.26 4.78
CA MET A 111 7.97 -6.39 4.07
C MET A 111 7.52 -5.98 2.66
N LEU A 112 6.90 -4.80 2.49
CA LEU A 112 6.50 -4.27 1.19
C LEU A 112 7.70 -4.11 0.26
N ARG A 113 8.76 -3.46 0.74
CA ARG A 113 10.01 -3.28 -0.01
C ARG A 113 10.56 -4.63 -0.49
N LYS A 114 10.70 -5.59 0.43
CA LYS A 114 11.21 -6.94 0.12
C LYS A 114 10.32 -7.66 -0.91
N ALA A 115 9.00 -7.52 -0.82
CA ALA A 115 8.07 -8.14 -1.76
C ALA A 115 8.22 -7.58 -3.18
N VAL A 116 8.40 -6.26 -3.31
CA VAL A 116 8.65 -5.61 -4.61
C VAL A 116 10.01 -6.00 -5.18
N GLU A 117 11.07 -6.01 -4.37
CA GLU A 117 12.40 -6.44 -4.76
C GLU A 117 12.42 -7.90 -5.25
N ALA A 118 11.64 -8.77 -4.61
CA ALA A 118 11.50 -10.18 -4.99
C ALA A 118 10.64 -10.39 -6.25
N THR A 119 9.84 -9.39 -6.65
CA THR A 119 8.92 -9.48 -7.79
C THR A 119 9.08 -8.28 -8.73
N PRO A 120 10.20 -8.17 -9.45
CA PRO A 120 10.45 -7.04 -10.35
C PRO A 120 9.33 -6.88 -11.39
N GLY A 121 8.86 -5.63 -11.57
CA GLY A 121 7.77 -5.30 -12.51
C GLY A 121 6.38 -5.70 -12.00
N CYS A 122 6.18 -5.89 -10.70
CA CYS A 122 4.83 -6.02 -10.14
C CYS A 122 4.04 -4.71 -10.28
N ASP A 123 2.70 -4.84 -10.35
CA ASP A 123 1.77 -3.73 -10.61
C ASP A 123 1.20 -3.12 -9.34
N GLY A 124 1.37 -3.80 -8.19
CA GLY A 124 0.81 -3.39 -6.92
C GLY A 124 0.95 -4.47 -5.86
N ILE A 125 0.42 -4.18 -4.67
CA ILE A 125 0.39 -5.09 -3.53
C ILE A 125 -1.01 -5.10 -2.93
N VAL A 126 -1.54 -6.30 -2.67
CA VAL A 126 -2.68 -6.49 -1.77
C VAL A 126 -2.14 -6.93 -0.42
N LEU A 127 -2.53 -6.19 0.62
CA LEU A 127 -2.25 -6.53 2.00
C LEU A 127 -3.39 -7.39 2.55
N GLY A 128 -3.09 -8.60 3.01
CA GLY A 128 -4.08 -9.46 3.65
C GLY A 128 -4.77 -8.76 4.82
N GLY A 129 -6.11 -8.67 4.78
CA GLY A 129 -6.91 -8.01 5.80
C GLY A 129 -6.73 -6.50 5.94
N HIS A 130 -6.11 -5.80 4.95
CA HIS A 130 -5.81 -4.38 5.10
C HIS A 130 -6.23 -3.55 3.87
N GLY A 131 -5.51 -3.64 2.73
CA GLY A 131 -5.76 -2.74 1.62
C GLY A 131 -4.91 -3.01 0.38
N LEU A 132 -4.81 -1.99 -0.47
CA LEU A 132 -4.16 -2.02 -1.77
C LEU A 132 -3.09 -0.93 -1.87
N PHE A 133 -1.93 -1.28 -2.41
CA PHE A 133 -0.92 -0.36 -2.91
C PHE A 133 -0.81 -0.48 -4.42
N THR A 134 -0.72 0.67 -5.09
CA THR A 134 -0.38 0.78 -6.51
C THR A 134 0.57 1.96 -6.71
N TRP A 135 1.14 2.09 -7.90
CA TRP A 135 2.12 3.13 -8.20
C TRP A 135 2.15 3.50 -9.69
N GLY A 136 2.87 4.56 -9.98
CA GLY A 136 3.08 5.03 -11.35
C GLY A 136 4.34 5.90 -11.49
N GLY A 137 4.76 6.11 -12.74
CA GLY A 137 5.86 7.03 -13.09
C GLY A 137 5.47 8.50 -12.94
N THR A 138 4.18 8.80 -13.03
CA THR A 138 3.58 10.11 -12.78
C THR A 138 2.41 9.97 -11.80
N GLN A 139 1.96 11.08 -11.21
CA GLN A 139 0.76 11.10 -10.37
C GLN A 139 -0.48 10.61 -11.13
N GLN A 140 -0.62 10.98 -12.40
CA GLN A 140 -1.71 10.52 -13.24
C GLN A 140 -1.65 9.02 -13.47
N ASP A 141 -0.46 8.45 -13.72
CA ASP A 141 -0.29 7.01 -13.91
C ASP A 141 -0.64 6.23 -12.63
N ALA A 142 -0.20 6.71 -11.45
CA ALA A 142 -0.54 6.10 -10.17
C ALA A 142 -2.06 6.08 -9.97
N TYR A 143 -2.73 7.24 -10.13
CA TYR A 143 -4.18 7.37 -10.03
C TYR A 143 -4.92 6.43 -11.00
N VAL A 144 -4.55 6.43 -12.28
CA VAL A 144 -5.19 5.60 -13.31
C VAL A 144 -4.97 4.12 -13.01
N THR A 145 -3.78 3.74 -12.53
CA THR A 145 -3.47 2.37 -12.10
C THR A 145 -4.35 1.94 -10.93
N SER A 146 -4.51 2.82 -9.93
CA SER A 146 -5.39 2.58 -8.78
C SER A 146 -6.82 2.31 -9.23
N ILE A 147 -7.41 3.24 -10.00
CA ILE A 147 -8.82 3.15 -10.42
C ILE A 147 -9.06 1.89 -11.27
N LYS A 148 -8.21 1.63 -12.27
CA LYS A 148 -8.33 0.43 -13.12
C LYS A 148 -8.22 -0.86 -12.31
N THR A 149 -7.33 -0.91 -11.33
CA THR A 149 -7.16 -2.08 -10.49
C THR A 149 -8.40 -2.31 -9.63
N ILE A 150 -8.95 -1.25 -9.03
CA ILE A 150 -10.16 -1.29 -8.20
C ILE A 150 -11.37 -1.76 -9.01
N ASP A 151 -11.57 -1.21 -10.22
CA ASP A 151 -12.66 -1.60 -11.12
C ASP A 151 -12.56 -3.09 -11.49
N GLN A 152 -11.39 -3.55 -11.87
CA GLN A 152 -11.14 -4.97 -12.17
C GLN A 152 -11.39 -5.88 -10.97
N MET A 153 -11.03 -5.45 -9.75
CA MET A 153 -11.34 -6.19 -8.52
C MET A 153 -12.85 -6.25 -8.28
N GLY A 154 -13.57 -5.16 -8.54
CA GLY A 154 -15.04 -5.12 -8.47
C GLY A 154 -15.68 -6.12 -9.41
N GLU A 155 -15.31 -6.10 -10.69
CA GLU A 155 -15.80 -7.08 -11.68
C GLU A 155 -15.47 -8.52 -11.26
N PHE A 156 -14.28 -8.76 -10.75
CA PHE A 156 -13.84 -10.08 -10.32
C PHE A 156 -14.66 -10.61 -9.15
N VAL A 157 -14.89 -9.80 -8.13
CA VAL A 157 -15.69 -10.19 -6.94
C VAL A 157 -17.14 -10.43 -7.34
N GLN A 158 -17.75 -9.51 -8.10
CA GLN A 158 -19.14 -9.65 -8.56
C GLN A 158 -19.37 -10.90 -9.42
N ASP A 159 -18.41 -11.24 -10.30
CA ASP A 159 -18.50 -12.46 -11.10
C ASP A 159 -18.46 -13.73 -10.22
N HIS A 160 -17.70 -13.71 -9.13
CA HIS A 160 -17.65 -14.81 -8.18
C HIS A 160 -18.95 -14.95 -7.40
N GLU A 161 -19.54 -13.83 -6.97
CA GLU A 161 -20.83 -13.82 -6.25
C GLU A 161 -21.97 -14.36 -7.13
N LYS A 162 -22.04 -13.90 -8.38
CA LYS A 162 -23.03 -14.42 -9.36
C LYS A 162 -22.90 -15.92 -9.56
N ARG A 163 -21.68 -16.44 -9.71
CA ARG A 163 -21.42 -17.88 -9.87
C ARG A 163 -21.77 -18.69 -8.62
N ALA A 164 -21.62 -18.09 -7.44
CA ALA A 164 -21.98 -18.70 -6.17
C ALA A 164 -23.49 -18.64 -5.87
N GLY A 165 -24.30 -18.02 -6.75
CA GLY A 165 -25.75 -17.84 -6.57
C GLY A 165 -26.13 -16.92 -5.41
N ARG A 166 -25.22 -16.04 -5.00
CA ARG A 166 -25.47 -15.04 -3.96
C ARG A 166 -25.97 -13.74 -4.61
N PRO A 167 -27.03 -13.11 -4.08
CA PRO A 167 -27.39 -11.76 -4.51
C PRO A 167 -26.28 -10.77 -4.14
N LEU A 168 -26.07 -9.77 -5.01
CA LEU A 168 -25.18 -8.64 -4.75
C LEU A 168 -25.76 -7.76 -3.63
#